data_9f3ef4da388da277798ec93802e594ac
#
_entry.id   9f3ef4da388da277798ec93802e594ac
#
_cell.length_a   1.000
_cell.length_b   1.000
_cell.length_c   1.000
_cell.angle_alpha   90.00
_cell.angle_beta   90.00
_cell.angle_gamma   90.00
#
_symmetry.space_group_name_H-M   'P 1'
#
loop_
_entity.id
_entity.type
_entity.pdbx_description
1 polymer ?
#
loop_
_entity_poly.entity_id
_entity_poly.type
_entity_poly.pdbx_seq_one_letter_code
_entity_poly.pdbx_strand_id
1 'polypeptide(L)'
;MGHAYYANYFYWFEQARGAWCRARGFNYSDLEDLGFFLPVVEAQARYKGEVKYDQVIEVVTTVSEIKRAALRFDYVVRNSETGQICTEGYTWHVLMGSARKAISIPADLLEMLNREPYCDPTTP
;
A
#
# COMPACT_ATOMS: atom_id res chain seq x y z
N MET A 1 12.84 -8.65 -23.75
CA MET A 1 13.02 -7.29 -23.28
C MET A 1 13.31 -7.30 -21.78
N GLY A 2 14.28 -6.54 -21.34
CA GLY A 2 14.70 -6.55 -19.94
C GLY A 2 13.95 -5.57 -19.02
N HIS A 3 12.83 -5.04 -19.45
CA HIS A 3 12.10 -4.00 -18.72
C HIS A 3 10.83 -4.55 -18.09
N ALA A 4 10.49 -4.08 -16.90
CA ALA A 4 9.21 -4.37 -16.31
C ALA A 4 8.10 -3.61 -17.06
N TYR A 5 6.95 -4.25 -17.22
CA TYR A 5 5.79 -3.63 -17.84
C TYR A 5 5.15 -2.65 -16.86
N TYR A 6 4.67 -1.51 -17.35
CA TYR A 6 4.12 -0.43 -16.50
C TYR A 6 2.99 -0.88 -15.58
N ALA A 7 2.13 -1.77 -16.03
CA ALA A 7 1.02 -2.27 -15.21
C ALA A 7 1.50 -2.99 -13.95
N ASN A 8 2.73 -3.50 -13.95
CA ASN A 8 3.30 -4.18 -12.79
C ASN A 8 3.51 -3.24 -11.61
N TYR A 9 3.69 -1.93 -11.82
CA TYR A 9 3.87 -0.98 -10.72
C TYR A 9 2.64 -0.93 -9.82
N PHE A 10 1.44 -0.92 -10.41
CA PHE A 10 0.21 -0.94 -9.63
C PHE A 10 -0.01 -2.29 -8.93
N TYR A 11 0.39 -3.39 -9.58
CA TYR A 11 0.39 -4.69 -8.95
C TYR A 11 1.34 -4.71 -7.73
N TRP A 12 2.54 -4.17 -7.88
CA TRP A 12 3.50 -4.09 -6.78
C TRP A 12 2.98 -3.20 -5.65
N PHE A 13 2.31 -2.10 -5.98
CA PHE A 13 1.68 -1.23 -4.98
C PHE A 13 0.62 -1.99 -4.18
N GLU A 14 -0.20 -2.78 -4.87
CA GLU A 14 -1.22 -3.61 -4.22
C GLU A 14 -0.58 -4.62 -3.27
N GLN A 15 0.46 -5.33 -3.72
CA GLN A 15 1.18 -6.30 -2.89
C GLN A 15 1.82 -5.63 -1.68
N ALA A 16 2.45 -4.48 -1.89
CA ALA A 16 3.11 -3.73 -0.82
C ALA A 16 2.11 -3.20 0.20
N ARG A 17 0.96 -2.73 -0.25
CA ARG A 17 -0.13 -2.27 0.61
C ARG A 17 -0.65 -3.39 1.48
N GLY A 18 -0.87 -4.57 0.89
CA GLY A 18 -1.27 -5.75 1.65
C GLY A 18 -0.25 -6.14 2.71
N ALA A 19 1.03 -6.14 2.36
CA ALA A 19 2.11 -6.45 3.29
C ALA A 19 2.17 -5.40 4.43
N TRP A 20 1.98 -4.13 4.11
CA TRP A 20 1.94 -3.05 5.09
C TRP A 20 0.84 -3.29 6.12
N CYS A 21 -0.35 -3.66 5.66
CA CYS A 21 -1.48 -3.95 6.54
C CYS A 21 -1.22 -5.18 7.42
N ARG A 22 -0.71 -6.26 6.82
CA ARG A 22 -0.40 -7.49 7.56
C ARG A 22 0.65 -7.26 8.65
N ALA A 23 1.64 -6.42 8.37
CA ALA A 23 2.66 -6.07 9.36
C ALA A 23 2.07 -5.37 10.58
N ARG A 24 0.87 -4.78 10.44
CA ARG A 24 0.16 -4.10 11.52
C ARG A 24 -0.98 -4.93 12.10
N GLY A 25 -1.09 -6.17 11.67
CA GLY A 25 -2.00 -7.15 12.27
C GLY A 25 -3.37 -7.21 11.65
N PHE A 26 -3.57 -6.70 10.43
CA PHE A 26 -4.86 -6.82 9.76
C PHE A 26 -4.68 -7.02 8.24
N ASN A 27 -5.74 -7.46 7.58
CA ASN A 27 -5.77 -7.58 6.12
C ASN A 27 -7.13 -7.13 5.58
N TYR A 28 -7.22 -7.01 4.26
CA TYR A 28 -8.45 -6.53 3.64
C TYR A 28 -9.66 -7.47 3.84
N SER A 29 -9.41 -8.78 3.91
CA SER A 29 -10.51 -9.71 4.13
C SER A 29 -11.13 -9.53 5.52
N ASP A 30 -10.32 -9.16 6.52
CA ASP A 30 -10.84 -8.85 7.85
C ASP A 30 -11.77 -7.64 7.80
N LEU A 31 -11.42 -6.60 7.03
CA LEU A 31 -12.27 -5.43 6.86
C LEU A 31 -13.57 -5.79 6.14
N GLU A 32 -13.47 -6.59 5.08
CA GLU A 32 -14.64 -7.01 4.30
C GLU A 32 -15.61 -7.83 5.15
N ASP A 33 -15.09 -8.70 6.03
CA ASP A 33 -15.91 -9.49 6.94
C ASP A 33 -16.70 -8.60 7.90
N LEU A 34 -16.17 -7.42 8.22
CA LEU A 34 -16.86 -6.43 9.05
C LEU A 34 -17.76 -5.49 8.24
N GLY A 35 -17.84 -5.68 6.94
CA GLY A 35 -18.66 -4.86 6.06
C GLY A 35 -18.00 -3.57 5.59
N PHE A 36 -16.67 -3.47 5.69
CA PHE A 36 -15.90 -2.32 5.24
C PHE A 36 -15.15 -2.63 3.97
N PHE A 37 -15.08 -1.65 3.06
CA PHE A 37 -14.35 -1.77 1.81
C PHE A 37 -13.45 -0.54 1.64
N LEU A 38 -12.29 -0.76 1.03
CA LEU A 38 -11.29 0.30 0.86
C LEU A 38 -10.84 0.40 -0.60
N PRO A 39 -11.77 0.72 -1.52
CA PRO A 39 -11.43 0.78 -2.94
C PRO A 39 -10.44 1.89 -3.25
N VAL A 40 -9.65 1.67 -4.30
CA VAL A 40 -8.77 2.69 -4.86
C VAL A 40 -9.64 3.64 -5.68
N VAL A 41 -9.58 4.93 -5.38
CA VAL A 41 -10.32 5.96 -6.14
C VAL A 41 -9.40 6.81 -7.01
N GLU A 42 -8.09 6.80 -6.73
CA GLU A 42 -7.10 7.48 -7.54
C GLU A 42 -5.77 6.76 -7.39
N ALA A 43 -5.07 6.58 -8.49
CA ALA A 43 -3.75 5.95 -8.50
C ALA A 43 -2.84 6.70 -9.47
N GLN A 44 -1.60 6.92 -9.06
CA GLN A 44 -0.60 7.56 -9.90
C GLN A 44 0.73 6.83 -9.72
N ALA A 45 1.45 6.66 -10.82
CA ALA A 45 2.82 6.18 -10.81
C ALA A 45 3.66 7.08 -11.69
N ARG A 46 4.82 7.49 -11.18
CA ARG A 46 5.78 8.29 -11.94
C ARG A 46 7.02 7.45 -12.16
N TYR A 47 7.28 7.14 -13.42
CA TYR A 47 8.45 6.40 -13.83
C TYR A 47 9.69 7.30 -13.76
N LYS A 48 10.74 6.83 -13.10
CA LYS A 48 11.98 7.58 -12.95
C LYS A 48 13.20 6.82 -13.44
N GLY A 49 13.13 5.50 -13.48
CA GLY A 49 14.23 4.67 -13.89
C GLY A 49 13.76 3.29 -14.31
N GLU A 50 14.66 2.52 -14.83
CA GLU A 50 14.38 1.23 -15.42
C GLU A 50 14.46 0.12 -14.37
N VAL A 51 13.51 -0.81 -14.43
CA VAL A 51 13.55 -2.06 -13.67
C VAL A 51 13.66 -3.21 -14.65
N LYS A 52 14.68 -4.05 -14.48
CA LYS A 52 14.90 -5.24 -15.29
C LYS A 52 14.39 -6.48 -14.58
N TYR A 53 14.14 -7.56 -15.32
CA TYR A 53 13.59 -8.80 -14.77
C TYR A 53 14.45 -9.45 -13.70
N ASP A 54 15.78 -9.31 -13.82
CA ASP A 54 16.72 -9.94 -12.90
C ASP A 54 17.07 -9.08 -11.69
N GLN A 55 16.47 -7.89 -11.57
CA GLN A 55 16.71 -7.01 -10.43
C GLN A 55 15.78 -7.35 -9.29
N VAL A 56 16.33 -7.30 -8.09
CA VAL A 56 15.55 -7.39 -6.86
C VAL A 56 15.10 -5.97 -6.49
N ILE A 57 13.81 -5.78 -6.37
CA ILE A 57 13.24 -4.48 -6.02
C ILE A 57 12.67 -4.49 -4.63
N GLU A 58 12.64 -3.33 -4.02
CA GLU A 58 12.02 -3.09 -2.74
C GLU A 58 10.96 -2.02 -2.92
N VAL A 59 9.77 -2.23 -2.36
CA VAL A 59 8.71 -1.22 -2.37
C VAL A 59 8.53 -0.72 -0.95
N VAL A 60 8.87 0.54 -0.74
CA VAL A 60 8.70 1.22 0.56
C VAL A 60 7.32 1.86 0.56
N THR A 61 6.50 1.48 1.52
CA THR A 61 5.10 1.90 1.64
C THR A 61 4.92 2.77 2.87
N THR A 62 4.21 3.88 2.72
CA THR A 62 3.93 4.81 3.80
C THR A 62 2.49 5.28 3.68
N VAL A 63 1.79 5.40 4.81
CA VAL A 63 0.50 6.12 4.84
C VAL A 63 0.85 7.60 5.06
N SER A 64 0.64 8.42 4.04
CA SER A 64 1.07 9.82 4.05
C SER A 64 -0.03 10.77 4.50
N GLU A 65 -1.30 10.41 4.28
CA GLU A 65 -2.43 11.24 4.68
C GLU A 65 -3.60 10.37 5.13
N ILE A 66 -4.27 10.81 6.18
CA ILE A 66 -5.51 10.20 6.67
C ILE A 66 -6.52 11.32 6.83
N LYS A 67 -7.65 11.20 6.14
CA LYS A 67 -8.77 12.13 6.22
C LYS A 67 -9.95 11.42 6.88
N ARG A 68 -11.07 12.12 7.02
CA ARG A 68 -12.25 11.57 7.70
C ARG A 68 -12.71 10.23 7.12
N ALA A 69 -12.75 10.11 5.79
CA ALA A 69 -13.23 8.91 5.10
C ALA A 69 -12.25 8.40 4.04
N ALA A 70 -11.03 8.92 4.02
CA ALA A 70 -10.07 8.59 2.97
C ALA A 70 -8.67 8.51 3.55
N LEU A 71 -7.82 7.75 2.85
CA LEU A 71 -6.40 7.68 3.22
C LEU A 71 -5.56 7.49 1.96
N ARG A 72 -4.30 7.90 2.05
CA ARG A 72 -3.36 7.82 0.96
C ARG A 72 -2.15 7.00 1.36
N PHE A 73 -1.83 6.02 0.51
CA PHE A 73 -0.56 5.30 0.57
C PHE A 73 0.40 5.88 -0.46
N ASP A 74 1.63 6.10 -0.05
CA ASP A 74 2.72 6.43 -0.96
C ASP A 74 3.67 5.25 -1.09
N TYR A 75 4.25 5.10 -2.27
CA TYR A 75 5.13 3.99 -2.60
C TYR A 75 6.40 4.51 -3.27
N VAL A 76 7.52 3.92 -2.90
CA VAL A 76 8.79 4.13 -3.59
C VAL A 76 9.30 2.76 -4.00
N VAL A 77 9.45 2.54 -5.29
CA VAL A 77 10.03 1.31 -5.84
C VAL A 77 11.50 1.60 -6.11
N ARG A 78 12.39 0.84 -5.49
CA ARG A 78 13.82 1.04 -5.67
C ARG A 78 14.55 -0.29 -5.85
N ASN A 79 15.70 -0.22 -6.49
CA ASN A 79 16.61 -1.36 -6.58
C ASN A 79 17.18 -1.62 -5.19
N SER A 80 17.03 -2.85 -4.68
CA SER A 80 17.43 -3.18 -3.31
C SER A 80 18.95 -3.20 -3.14
N GLU A 81 19.72 -3.37 -4.20
CA GLU A 81 21.18 -3.40 -4.14
C GLU A 81 21.81 -2.02 -4.24
N THR A 82 21.29 -1.18 -5.13
CA THR A 82 21.89 0.14 -5.41
C THR A 82 21.17 1.29 -4.69
N GLY A 83 19.92 1.08 -4.27
CA GLY A 83 19.08 2.12 -3.72
C GLY A 83 18.48 3.06 -4.75
N GLN A 84 18.73 2.81 -6.05
CA GLN A 84 18.22 3.66 -7.11
C GLN A 84 16.69 3.61 -7.16
N ILE A 85 16.06 4.79 -7.16
CA ILE A 85 14.61 4.90 -7.26
C ILE A 85 14.20 4.70 -8.70
N CYS A 86 13.29 3.73 -8.91
CA CYS A 86 12.77 3.37 -10.23
C CYS A 86 11.42 4.01 -10.49
N THR A 87 10.56 4.04 -9.48
CA THR A 87 9.20 4.57 -9.60
C THR A 87 8.75 5.12 -8.26
N GLU A 88 7.98 6.18 -8.31
CA GLU A 88 7.25 6.70 -7.14
C GLU A 88 5.79 6.76 -7.51
N GLY A 89 4.93 6.57 -6.52
CA GLY A 89 3.51 6.65 -6.78
C GLY A 89 2.68 6.73 -5.52
N TYR A 90 1.38 6.84 -5.70
CA TYR A 90 0.44 6.87 -4.60
C TYR A 90 -0.89 6.26 -5.01
N THR A 91 -1.66 5.85 -4.00
CA THR A 91 -3.05 5.45 -4.18
C THR A 91 -3.88 6.12 -3.10
N TRP A 92 -5.00 6.72 -3.52
CA TRP A 92 -6.02 7.21 -2.61
C TRP A 92 -7.12 6.16 -2.47
N HIS A 93 -7.58 5.97 -1.25
CA HIS A 93 -8.63 5.02 -0.92
C HIS A 93 -9.72 5.74 -0.14
N VAL A 94 -10.96 5.36 -0.40
CA VAL A 94 -12.11 5.84 0.38
C VAL A 94 -12.65 4.65 1.16
N LEU A 95 -12.93 4.84 2.44
CA LEU A 95 -13.56 3.80 3.23
C LEU A 95 -15.06 3.81 2.96
N MET A 96 -15.59 2.66 2.58
CA MET A 96 -17.01 2.47 2.31
C MET A 96 -17.59 1.43 3.27
N GLY A 97 -18.83 1.64 3.66
CA GLY A 97 -19.60 0.66 4.40
C GLY A 97 -20.39 -0.26 3.47
N SER A 98 -21.20 -1.14 4.07
CA SER A 98 -22.00 -2.13 3.34
C SER A 98 -23.02 -1.48 2.39
N ALA A 99 -23.43 -0.24 2.65
CA ALA A 99 -24.33 0.51 1.76
C ALA A 99 -23.59 1.15 0.57
N ARG A 100 -22.29 0.89 0.42
CA ARG A 100 -21.42 1.43 -0.64
C ARG A 100 -21.37 2.97 -0.65
N LYS A 101 -21.42 3.55 0.53
CA LYS A 101 -21.25 5.00 0.74
C LYS A 101 -20.02 5.24 1.58
N ALA A 102 -19.36 6.38 1.33
CA ALA A 102 -18.20 6.78 2.13
C ALA A 102 -18.62 6.94 3.59
N ILE A 103 -17.82 6.39 4.49
CA ILE A 103 -18.05 6.48 5.93
C ILE A 103 -16.77 6.98 6.60
N SER A 104 -16.94 7.58 7.77
CA SER A 104 -15.79 8.00 8.58
C SER A 104 -15.00 6.78 9.03
N ILE A 105 -13.67 6.92 9.02
CA ILE A 105 -12.79 5.85 9.47
C ILE A 105 -13.05 5.59 10.96
N PRO A 106 -13.48 4.36 11.34
CA PRO A 106 -13.71 4.05 12.75
C PRO A 106 -12.44 4.16 13.59
N ALA A 107 -12.61 4.44 14.88
CA ALA A 107 -11.47 4.59 15.79
C ALA A 107 -10.56 3.36 15.82
N ASP A 108 -11.13 2.16 15.75
CA ASP A 108 -10.37 0.92 15.77
C ASP A 108 -9.47 0.79 14.53
N LEU A 109 -10.02 1.14 13.36
CA LEU A 109 -9.23 1.09 12.12
C LEU A 109 -8.18 2.20 12.12
N LEU A 110 -8.52 3.39 12.62
CA LEU A 110 -7.57 4.49 12.73
C LEU A 110 -6.40 4.10 13.63
N GLU A 111 -6.66 3.41 14.73
CA GLU A 111 -5.63 2.91 15.62
C GLU A 111 -4.72 1.91 14.89
N MET A 112 -5.28 0.99 14.11
CA MET A 112 -4.49 0.04 13.32
C MET A 112 -3.61 0.74 12.29
N LEU A 113 -4.12 1.78 11.64
CA LEU A 113 -3.36 2.55 10.64
C LEU A 113 -2.19 3.30 11.25
N ASN A 114 -2.28 3.67 12.53
CA ASN A 114 -1.22 4.37 13.24
C ASN A 114 -0.33 3.44 14.06
N ARG A 115 -0.57 2.14 13.99
CA ARG A 115 0.17 1.14 14.76
C ARG A 115 1.56 0.92 14.17
N GLU A 116 2.52 0.71 15.06
CA GLU A 116 3.85 0.27 14.64
C GLU A 116 3.79 -1.13 14.02
N PRO A 117 4.65 -1.44 13.05
CA PRO A 117 4.71 -2.79 12.49
C PRO A 117 5.02 -3.82 13.56
N TYR A 118 4.36 -4.97 13.45
CA TYR A 118 4.67 -6.10 14.30
C TYR A 118 6.07 -6.62 13.97
N CYS A 119 6.90 -6.74 15.00
CA CYS A 119 8.21 -7.39 14.89
C CYS A 119 8.19 -8.70 15.64
N ASP A 120 8.37 -9.81 14.92
CA ASP A 120 8.51 -11.11 15.55
C ASP A 120 9.87 -11.17 16.26
N PRO A 121 9.92 -11.35 17.59
CA PRO A 121 11.20 -11.39 18.31
C PRO A 121 12.06 -12.60 17.95
N THR A 122 11.52 -13.61 17.26
CA THR A 122 12.30 -14.76 16.79
C THR A 122 12.93 -14.50 15.41
N THR A 123 12.57 -13.41 14.75
CA THR A 123 13.14 -13.04 13.46
C THR A 123 14.43 -12.26 13.68
N PRO A 124 15.56 -12.71 13.12
CA PRO A 124 16.83 -12.02 13.32
C PRO A 124 16.89 -10.66 12.65
#